data_d14090c8e79bbfde8ccacb3665f2c494
#
_entry.id   d14090c8e79bbfde8ccacb3665f2c494
#
_cell.length_a   1.000
_cell.length_b   1.000
_cell.length_c   1.000
_cell.angle_alpha   90.00
_cell.angle_beta   90.00
_cell.angle_gamma   90.00
#
_symmetry.space_group_name_H-M   'P 1'
#
loop_
_entity.id
_entity.type
_entity.pdbx_description
1 polymer ?
#
loop_
_entity_poly.entity_id
_entity_poly.type
_entity_poly.pdbx_seq_one_letter_code
_entity_poly.pdbx_strand_id
1 'polypeptide(L)'
;MSEALLCLPLAVCRALTHELPRAGGMAAALECIDRVRRQQLGEGLLTVNVVGASSVAEDGEGDDTTIELQRVWTSDPAAYPVGGRKRKAMTGWTRQLLRRGELFVGEGEAALREVFDDHERIAGLGLRAVVNVPLLDAGGRCRATFNLLGVRGVWAPGELALVELLGVLAAPWVLGVAGLDRG
;
A
#
# COMPACT_ATOMS: atom_id res chain seq x y z
N MET A 1 -28.76 7.83 6.80
CA MET A 1 -27.67 6.93 6.41
C MET A 1 -26.96 6.54 7.69
N SER A 2 -27.02 5.25 8.08
CA SER A 2 -26.32 4.77 9.28
C SER A 2 -24.82 4.77 8.97
N GLU A 3 -24.04 5.59 9.66
CA GLU A 3 -22.59 5.47 9.62
C GLU A 3 -22.20 4.09 10.16
N ALA A 4 -21.52 3.29 9.34
CA ALA A 4 -20.99 2.01 9.78
C ALA A 4 -19.88 2.25 10.81
N LEU A 5 -20.13 1.90 12.06
CA LEU A 5 -19.16 2.06 13.14
C LEU A 5 -18.02 1.04 12.93
N LEU A 6 -16.78 1.52 12.82
CA LEU A 6 -15.61 0.66 12.87
C LEU A 6 -15.33 0.31 14.34
N CYS A 7 -15.69 -0.92 14.75
CA CYS A 7 -15.42 -1.41 16.09
C CYS A 7 -14.22 -2.37 16.05
N LEU A 8 -13.11 -2.00 16.67
CA LEU A 8 -11.92 -2.84 16.77
C LEU A 8 -11.92 -3.62 18.09
N PRO A 9 -11.65 -4.94 18.05
CA PRO A 9 -11.47 -5.74 19.27
C PRO A 9 -10.35 -5.19 20.17
N LEU A 10 -10.48 -5.35 21.49
CA LEU A 10 -9.49 -4.86 22.45
C LEU A 10 -8.08 -5.41 22.17
N ALA A 11 -7.97 -6.66 21.72
CA ALA A 11 -6.69 -7.26 21.35
C ALA A 11 -6.01 -6.52 20.21
N VAL A 12 -6.79 -6.08 19.20
CA VAL A 12 -6.30 -5.28 18.06
C VAL A 12 -5.85 -3.90 18.53
N CYS A 13 -6.66 -3.24 19.36
CA CYS A 13 -6.29 -1.95 19.92
C CYS A 13 -4.96 -2.06 20.71
N ARG A 14 -4.80 -3.12 21.52
CA ARG A 14 -3.56 -3.37 22.28
C ARG A 14 -2.35 -3.62 21.37
N ALA A 15 -2.50 -4.41 20.30
CA ALA A 15 -1.43 -4.62 19.34
C ALA A 15 -0.97 -3.29 18.72
N LEU A 16 -1.90 -2.45 18.27
CA LEU A 16 -1.59 -1.18 17.64
C LEU A 16 -1.04 -0.12 18.62
N THR A 17 -1.47 -0.13 19.91
CA THR A 17 -1.06 0.89 20.88
C THR A 17 0.11 0.48 21.79
N HIS A 18 0.35 -0.80 21.99
CA HIS A 18 1.38 -1.30 22.89
C HIS A 18 2.49 -2.09 22.18
N GLU A 19 2.16 -2.94 21.21
CA GLU A 19 3.16 -3.77 20.54
C GLU A 19 3.83 -3.01 19.40
N LEU A 20 3.03 -2.37 18.53
CA LEU A 20 3.55 -1.64 17.37
C LEU A 20 4.58 -0.55 17.76
N PRO A 21 4.36 0.33 18.77
CA PRO A 21 5.36 1.33 19.16
C PRO A 21 6.66 0.76 19.73
N ARG A 22 6.67 -0.52 20.07
CA ARG A 22 7.84 -1.23 20.61
C ARG A 22 8.52 -2.15 19.60
N ALA A 23 8.07 -2.10 18.34
CA ALA A 23 8.68 -2.89 17.27
C ALA A 23 10.16 -2.53 17.10
N GLY A 24 11.00 -3.55 16.89
CA GLY A 24 12.45 -3.37 16.76
C GLY A 24 12.89 -2.83 15.38
N GLY A 25 11.98 -2.31 14.56
CA GLY A 25 12.25 -1.76 13.24
C GLY A 25 11.09 -1.97 12.28
N MET A 26 11.26 -1.49 11.04
CA MET A 26 10.23 -1.50 10.00
C MET A 26 9.62 -2.90 9.77
N ALA A 27 10.46 -3.93 9.63
CA ALA A 27 9.96 -5.28 9.36
C ALA A 27 9.04 -5.79 10.49
N ALA A 28 9.49 -5.68 11.74
CA ALA A 28 8.69 -6.09 12.90
C ALA A 28 7.40 -5.27 13.06
N ALA A 29 7.44 -3.98 12.74
CA ALA A 29 6.26 -3.11 12.74
C ALA A 29 5.25 -3.54 11.68
N LEU A 30 5.71 -3.82 10.45
CA LEU A 30 4.85 -4.27 9.35
C LEU A 30 4.30 -5.69 9.59
N GLU A 31 5.05 -6.59 10.25
CA GLU A 31 4.56 -7.88 10.71
C GLU A 31 3.43 -7.75 11.75
N CYS A 32 3.58 -6.80 12.70
CA CYS A 32 2.51 -6.50 13.67
C CYS A 32 1.25 -5.99 12.97
N ILE A 33 1.41 -5.07 12.01
CA ILE A 33 0.32 -4.51 11.21
C ILE A 33 -0.34 -5.59 10.35
N ASP A 34 0.44 -6.45 9.68
CA ASP A 34 -0.11 -7.53 8.85
C ASP A 34 -0.86 -8.57 9.68
N ARG A 35 -0.41 -8.89 10.88
CA ARG A 35 -1.15 -9.75 11.79
C ARG A 35 -2.52 -9.16 12.13
N VAL A 36 -2.60 -7.87 12.46
CA VAL A 36 -3.86 -7.16 12.68
C VAL A 36 -4.73 -7.18 11.44
N ARG A 37 -4.14 -6.89 10.27
CA ARG A 37 -4.85 -6.93 8.99
C ARG A 37 -5.47 -8.32 8.75
N ARG A 38 -4.71 -9.41 8.92
CA ARG A 38 -5.22 -10.78 8.74
C ARG A 38 -6.36 -11.11 9.70
N GLN A 39 -6.24 -10.70 10.95
CA GLN A 39 -7.29 -10.94 11.95
C GLN A 39 -8.61 -10.24 11.61
N GLN A 40 -8.55 -9.07 10.98
CA GLN A 40 -9.73 -8.24 10.72
C GLN A 40 -10.29 -8.40 9.30
N LEU A 41 -9.42 -8.57 8.31
CA LEU A 41 -9.78 -8.59 6.89
C LEU A 41 -9.62 -9.97 6.23
N GLY A 42 -9.02 -10.93 6.93
CA GLY A 42 -8.79 -12.29 6.44
C GLY A 42 -7.62 -12.39 5.47
N GLU A 43 -7.73 -13.34 4.52
CA GLU A 43 -6.67 -13.61 3.54
C GLU A 43 -6.47 -12.44 2.58
N GLY A 44 -5.22 -12.32 2.11
CA GLY A 44 -4.80 -11.27 1.18
C GLY A 44 -3.31 -11.05 1.21
N LEU A 45 -2.82 -10.24 0.31
CA LEU A 45 -1.40 -9.90 0.15
C LEU A 45 -1.17 -8.43 0.51
N LEU A 46 -0.32 -8.20 1.50
CA LEU A 46 0.15 -6.86 1.86
C LEU A 46 1.57 -6.65 1.33
N THR A 47 1.78 -5.55 0.61
CA THR A 47 3.11 -5.12 0.16
C THR A 47 3.34 -3.64 0.46
N VAL A 48 4.61 -3.27 0.69
CA VAL A 48 5.02 -1.87 0.85
C VAL A 48 6.10 -1.58 -0.18
N ASN A 49 5.88 -0.51 -0.96
CA ASN A 49 6.85 -0.04 -1.93
C ASN A 49 7.29 1.39 -1.60
N VAL A 50 8.57 1.71 -1.76
CA VAL A 50 9.07 3.09 -1.74
C VAL A 50 9.09 3.66 -3.14
N VAL A 51 8.84 4.96 -3.24
CA VAL A 51 8.91 5.72 -4.48
C VAL A 51 10.36 6.14 -4.69
N GLY A 52 10.97 5.67 -5.76
CA GLY A 52 12.31 6.04 -6.19
C GLY A 52 12.35 7.35 -6.97
N ALA A 53 13.49 7.63 -7.60
CA ALA A 53 13.66 8.78 -8.45
C ALA A 53 12.69 8.72 -9.65
N SER A 54 12.12 9.88 -10.00
CA SER A 54 11.41 10.05 -11.25
C SER A 54 12.41 10.34 -12.35
N SER A 55 12.40 9.61 -13.44
CA SER A 55 13.10 9.97 -14.67
C SER A 55 12.11 10.65 -15.62
N VAL A 56 12.47 11.84 -16.08
CA VAL A 56 11.79 12.49 -17.21
C VAL A 56 12.61 12.11 -18.44
N ALA A 57 11.98 11.66 -19.52
CA ALA A 57 12.67 11.49 -20.79
C ALA A 57 13.15 12.87 -21.27
N GLU A 58 14.43 13.01 -21.60
CA GLU A 58 15.07 14.31 -21.92
C GLU A 58 14.54 14.94 -23.23
N ASP A 59 13.78 14.20 -24.05
CA ASP A 59 13.41 14.59 -25.41
C ASP A 59 11.90 14.70 -25.68
N GLY A 60 11.02 14.79 -24.66
CA GLY A 60 9.58 14.72 -24.88
C GLY A 60 8.77 15.89 -24.34
N GLU A 61 8.12 16.63 -25.22
CA GLU A 61 6.92 17.44 -24.93
C GLU A 61 5.73 16.49 -24.63
N GLY A 62 5.85 15.66 -23.58
CA GLY A 62 4.83 14.70 -23.20
C GLY A 62 5.03 14.22 -21.77
N ASP A 63 3.99 13.66 -21.21
CA ASP A 63 3.91 13.09 -19.86
C ASP A 63 4.74 11.75 -19.74
N ASP A 64 5.92 11.69 -20.35
CA ASP A 64 6.84 10.55 -20.40
C ASP A 64 7.61 10.36 -19.08
N THR A 65 7.04 10.85 -17.99
CA THR A 65 7.59 10.65 -16.65
C THR A 65 7.41 9.21 -16.22
N THR A 66 8.52 8.51 -16.00
CA THR A 66 8.51 7.17 -15.41
C THR A 66 8.87 7.26 -13.94
N ILE A 67 8.09 6.61 -13.09
CA ILE A 67 8.31 6.55 -11.65
C ILE A 67 8.76 5.13 -11.28
N GLU A 68 9.89 5.02 -10.59
CA GLU A 68 10.36 3.74 -10.07
C GLU A 68 9.73 3.45 -8.71
N LEU A 69 9.23 2.23 -8.53
CA LEU A 69 8.75 1.70 -7.25
C LEU A 69 9.62 0.51 -6.87
N GLN A 70 10.11 0.48 -5.63
CA GLN A 70 10.87 -0.64 -5.09
C GLN A 70 10.12 -1.24 -3.89
N ARG A 71 9.89 -2.57 -3.94
CA ARG A 71 9.27 -3.29 -2.81
C ARG A 71 10.28 -3.43 -1.67
N VAL A 72 9.90 -2.88 -0.51
CA VAL A 72 10.73 -2.93 0.71
C VAL A 72 10.20 -3.93 1.72
N TRP A 73 8.94 -4.34 1.60
CA TRP A 73 8.34 -5.36 2.46
C TRP A 73 7.16 -6.07 1.77
N THR A 74 6.88 -7.30 2.20
CA THR A 74 5.76 -8.12 1.72
C THR A 74 5.35 -9.15 2.76
N SER A 75 4.06 -9.48 2.82
CA SER A 75 3.53 -10.58 3.63
C SER A 75 3.72 -11.97 2.99
N ASP A 76 4.07 -12.01 1.70
CA ASP A 76 4.37 -13.25 0.96
C ASP A 76 5.61 -13.07 0.08
N PRO A 77 6.81 -13.33 0.62
CA PRO A 77 8.05 -13.19 -0.13
C PRO A 77 8.23 -14.25 -1.22
N ALA A 78 7.52 -15.37 -1.17
CA ALA A 78 7.56 -16.39 -2.22
C ALA A 78 6.83 -15.90 -3.48
N ALA A 79 5.65 -15.29 -3.32
CA ALA A 79 4.90 -14.73 -4.42
C ALA A 79 5.49 -13.39 -4.88
N TYR A 80 5.83 -12.49 -3.94
CA TYR A 80 6.30 -11.13 -4.23
C TYR A 80 7.56 -10.80 -3.41
N PRO A 81 8.77 -11.17 -3.89
CA PRO A 81 10.02 -10.97 -3.13
C PRO A 81 10.34 -9.50 -2.88
N VAL A 82 10.98 -9.22 -1.75
CA VAL A 82 11.56 -7.92 -1.42
C VAL A 82 12.65 -7.56 -2.45
N GLY A 83 12.86 -6.27 -2.72
CA GLY A 83 13.82 -5.78 -3.69
C GLY A 83 13.27 -5.72 -5.13
N GLY A 84 12.09 -6.27 -5.39
CA GLY A 84 11.43 -6.15 -6.68
C GLY A 84 11.21 -4.68 -7.07
N ARG A 85 11.56 -4.33 -8.30
CA ARG A 85 11.42 -2.98 -8.84
C ARG A 85 10.43 -2.98 -10.00
N LYS A 86 9.63 -1.92 -10.08
CA LYS A 86 8.71 -1.67 -11.18
C LYS A 86 8.88 -0.22 -11.64
N ARG A 87 8.86 -0.02 -12.97
CA ARG A 87 8.73 1.31 -13.56
C ARG A 87 7.29 1.50 -13.99
N LYS A 88 6.70 2.62 -13.60
CA LYS A 88 5.31 2.95 -13.92
C LYS A 88 5.27 4.24 -14.73
N ALA A 89 4.63 4.17 -15.90
CA ALA A 89 4.30 5.33 -16.70
C ALA A 89 3.25 6.19 -15.99
N MET A 90 3.07 7.41 -16.45
CA MET A 90 2.07 8.33 -15.93
C MET A 90 0.67 7.95 -16.41
N THR A 91 -0.01 7.16 -15.59
CA THR A 91 -1.41 6.71 -15.81
C THR A 91 -2.37 7.43 -14.86
N GLY A 92 -3.67 7.16 -14.94
CA GLY A 92 -4.65 7.64 -13.97
C GLY A 92 -4.30 7.20 -12.54
N TRP A 93 -3.87 5.95 -12.38
CA TRP A 93 -3.42 5.39 -11.10
C TRP A 93 -2.19 6.11 -10.52
N THR A 94 -1.14 6.32 -11.32
CA THR A 94 0.08 7.01 -10.86
C THR A 94 -0.20 8.48 -10.52
N ARG A 95 -1.06 9.15 -11.28
CA ARG A 95 -1.48 10.53 -10.97
C ARG A 95 -2.24 10.59 -9.66
N GLN A 96 -3.23 9.71 -9.47
CA GLN A 96 -4.05 9.66 -8.25
C GLN A 96 -3.19 9.34 -7.03
N LEU A 97 -2.51 8.20 -7.02
CA LEU A 97 -1.81 7.69 -5.86
C LEU A 97 -0.50 8.44 -5.58
N LEU A 98 0.36 8.60 -6.61
CA LEU A 98 1.73 9.06 -6.41
C LEU A 98 1.88 10.57 -6.52
N ARG A 99 1.07 11.26 -7.37
CA ARG A 99 1.15 12.70 -7.54
C ARG A 99 0.21 13.47 -6.63
N ARG A 100 -1.05 13.03 -6.51
CA ARG A 100 -2.03 13.70 -5.66
C ARG A 100 -2.05 13.18 -4.23
N GLY A 101 -1.40 12.04 -3.96
CA GLY A 101 -1.40 11.42 -2.63
C GLY A 101 -2.79 10.96 -2.19
N GLU A 102 -3.61 10.49 -3.14
CA GLU A 102 -4.98 10.05 -2.89
C GLU A 102 -5.05 8.53 -2.87
N LEU A 103 -5.91 8.00 -1.99
CA LEU A 103 -6.25 6.58 -1.92
C LEU A 103 -6.69 6.07 -3.29
N PHE A 104 -6.21 4.89 -3.69
CA PHE A 104 -6.73 4.19 -4.85
C PHE A 104 -7.42 2.89 -4.41
N VAL A 105 -8.62 2.67 -4.92
CA VAL A 105 -9.42 1.45 -4.71
C VAL A 105 -9.75 0.86 -6.08
N GLY A 106 -9.33 -0.39 -6.30
CA GLY A 106 -9.65 -1.15 -7.50
C GLY A 106 -10.46 -2.39 -7.12
N GLU A 107 -11.67 -2.51 -7.65
CA GLU A 107 -12.60 -3.60 -7.35
C GLU A 107 -12.87 -4.46 -8.58
N GLY A 108 -12.71 -5.77 -8.40
CA GLY A 108 -12.89 -6.76 -9.46
C GLY A 108 -11.68 -6.87 -10.41
N GLU A 109 -11.70 -7.92 -11.22
CA GLU A 109 -10.58 -8.27 -12.12
C GLU A 109 -10.35 -7.21 -13.21
N ALA A 110 -11.39 -6.50 -13.65
CA ALA A 110 -11.27 -5.47 -14.68
C ALA A 110 -10.41 -4.30 -14.19
N ALA A 111 -10.64 -3.82 -12.97
CA ALA A 111 -9.86 -2.74 -12.35
C ALA A 111 -8.39 -3.15 -12.12
N LEU A 112 -8.17 -4.42 -11.71
CA LEU A 112 -6.81 -4.94 -11.54
C LEU A 112 -6.05 -5.02 -12.88
N ARG A 113 -6.73 -5.43 -13.94
CA ARG A 113 -6.14 -5.50 -15.30
C ARG A 113 -5.76 -4.13 -15.85
N GLU A 114 -6.55 -3.10 -15.55
CA GLU A 114 -6.26 -1.74 -15.98
C GLU A 114 -5.00 -1.16 -15.34
N VAL A 115 -4.74 -1.54 -14.06
CA VAL A 115 -3.69 -0.92 -13.24
C VAL A 115 -2.40 -1.75 -13.19
N PHE A 116 -2.51 -3.08 -13.20
CA PHE A 116 -1.38 -3.97 -12.93
C PHE A 116 -0.98 -4.81 -14.13
N ASP A 117 0.27 -4.67 -14.55
CA ASP A 117 0.88 -5.47 -15.63
C ASP A 117 0.94 -6.97 -15.27
N ASP A 118 1.00 -7.28 -13.97
CA ASP A 118 1.02 -8.63 -13.42
C ASP A 118 -0.36 -9.13 -12.93
N HIS A 119 -1.45 -8.59 -13.52
CA HIS A 119 -2.83 -8.93 -13.14
C HIS A 119 -3.16 -10.43 -13.24
N GLU A 120 -2.58 -11.16 -14.18
CA GLU A 120 -2.74 -12.62 -14.30
C GLU A 120 -2.15 -13.35 -13.10
N ARG A 121 -0.97 -12.91 -12.62
CA ARG A 121 -0.36 -13.45 -11.40
C ARG A 121 -1.21 -13.14 -10.17
N ILE A 122 -1.72 -11.92 -10.08
CA ILE A 122 -2.63 -11.49 -9.00
C ILE A 122 -3.87 -12.40 -9.01
N ALA A 123 -4.49 -12.61 -10.18
CA ALA A 123 -5.64 -13.49 -10.34
C ALA A 123 -5.32 -14.96 -9.98
N GLY A 124 -4.14 -15.45 -10.37
CA GLY A 124 -3.64 -16.80 -10.03
C GLY A 124 -3.48 -17.04 -8.52
N LEU A 125 -3.21 -15.99 -7.74
CA LEU A 125 -3.16 -16.02 -6.28
C LEU A 125 -4.55 -15.89 -5.62
N GLY A 126 -5.63 -15.86 -6.41
CA GLY A 126 -6.99 -15.71 -5.90
C GLY A 126 -7.34 -14.28 -5.47
N LEU A 127 -6.50 -13.29 -5.76
CA LEU A 127 -6.73 -11.91 -5.38
C LEU A 127 -7.64 -11.21 -6.40
N ARG A 128 -8.58 -10.40 -5.94
CA ARG A 128 -9.68 -9.85 -6.77
C ARG A 128 -9.91 -8.35 -6.61
N ALA A 129 -9.33 -7.72 -5.59
CA ALA A 129 -9.46 -6.28 -5.36
C ALA A 129 -8.19 -5.73 -4.71
N VAL A 130 -7.98 -4.41 -4.80
CA VAL A 130 -6.82 -3.73 -4.24
C VAL A 130 -7.20 -2.43 -3.56
N VAL A 131 -6.49 -2.12 -2.47
CA VAL A 131 -6.43 -0.77 -1.88
C VAL A 131 -4.97 -0.36 -1.85
N ASN A 132 -4.65 0.81 -2.42
CA ASN A 132 -3.33 1.41 -2.32
C ASN A 132 -3.45 2.70 -1.49
N VAL A 133 -2.78 2.72 -0.34
CA VAL A 133 -2.70 3.88 0.55
C VAL A 133 -1.39 4.61 0.29
N PRO A 134 -1.39 5.91 -0.06
CA PRO A 134 -0.18 6.68 -0.18
C PRO A 134 0.40 6.98 1.20
N LEU A 135 1.69 6.77 1.39
CA LEU A 135 2.41 7.18 2.59
C LEU A 135 3.11 8.50 2.29
N LEU A 136 2.60 9.56 2.93
CA LEU A 136 3.00 10.94 2.63
C LEU A 136 4.09 11.41 3.60
N ASP A 137 5.07 12.17 3.07
CA ASP A 137 6.03 12.90 3.90
C ASP A 137 5.38 14.16 4.53
N ALA A 138 6.12 14.87 5.37
CA ALA A 138 5.65 16.10 6.01
C ALA A 138 5.24 17.20 5.02
N GLY A 139 5.74 17.14 3.78
CA GLY A 139 5.36 18.04 2.70
C GLY A 139 4.15 17.59 1.89
N GLY A 140 3.48 16.50 2.28
CA GLY A 140 2.32 15.93 1.59
C GLY A 140 2.66 15.16 0.31
N ARG A 141 3.95 14.83 0.06
CA ARG A 141 4.36 14.07 -1.12
C ARG A 141 4.30 12.57 -0.84
N CYS A 142 3.80 11.80 -1.77
CA CYS A 142 3.80 10.34 -1.68
C CYS A 142 5.23 9.81 -1.84
N ARG A 143 5.76 9.20 -0.77
CA ARG A 143 7.12 8.65 -0.70
C ARG A 143 7.15 7.13 -0.66
N ALA A 144 6.03 6.54 -0.32
CA ALA A 144 5.85 5.11 -0.31
C ALA A 144 4.36 4.76 -0.50
N THR A 145 4.06 3.49 -0.76
CA THR A 145 2.71 2.99 -0.88
C THR A 145 2.53 1.74 -0.02
N PHE A 146 1.41 1.69 0.68
CA PHE A 146 0.94 0.54 1.43
C PHE A 146 -0.18 -0.12 0.64
N ASN A 147 0.03 -1.34 0.14
CA ASN A 147 -0.81 -1.95 -0.86
C ASN A 147 -1.40 -3.26 -0.33
N LEU A 148 -2.71 -3.31 -0.20
CA LEU A 148 -3.43 -4.52 0.19
C LEU A 148 -4.24 -5.05 -0.98
N LEU A 149 -3.97 -6.30 -1.37
CA LEU A 149 -4.80 -7.06 -2.29
C LEU A 149 -5.64 -8.06 -1.51
N GLY A 150 -6.95 -8.08 -1.76
CA GLY A 150 -7.92 -8.95 -1.09
C GLY A 150 -8.46 -10.03 -2.00
N VAL A 151 -8.91 -11.13 -1.39
CA VAL A 151 -9.52 -12.28 -2.11
C VAL A 151 -10.96 -12.00 -2.54
N ARG A 152 -11.64 -11.05 -1.89
CA ARG A 152 -12.97 -10.58 -2.29
C ARG A 152 -12.87 -9.50 -3.35
N GLY A 153 -13.84 -9.44 -4.25
CA GLY A 153 -13.85 -8.48 -5.36
C GLY A 153 -14.26 -7.06 -4.98
N VAL A 154 -14.70 -6.84 -3.74
CA VAL A 154 -15.19 -5.55 -3.24
C VAL A 154 -14.74 -5.33 -1.79
N TRP A 155 -14.70 -4.07 -1.38
CA TRP A 155 -14.35 -3.61 -0.05
C TRP A 155 -15.54 -2.96 0.65
N ALA A 156 -15.81 -3.32 1.90
CA ALA A 156 -16.77 -2.59 2.72
C ALA A 156 -16.15 -1.26 3.21
N PRO A 157 -16.96 -0.21 3.43
CA PRO A 157 -16.43 1.09 3.89
C PRO A 157 -15.58 1.01 5.16
N GLY A 158 -15.97 0.17 6.13
CA GLY A 158 -15.19 -0.04 7.36
C GLY A 158 -13.86 -0.76 7.11
N GLU A 159 -13.76 -1.59 6.07
CA GLU A 159 -12.52 -2.25 5.68
C GLU A 159 -11.56 -1.25 5.03
N LEU A 160 -12.06 -0.36 4.17
CA LEU A 160 -11.26 0.72 3.59
C LEU A 160 -10.70 1.63 4.68
N ALA A 161 -11.53 2.07 5.63
CA ALA A 161 -11.11 2.89 6.76
C ALA A 161 -10.03 2.20 7.62
N LEU A 162 -10.14 0.87 7.81
CA LEU A 162 -9.12 0.11 8.53
C LEU A 162 -7.81 0.03 7.73
N VAL A 163 -7.87 -0.20 6.43
CA VAL A 163 -6.66 -0.25 5.58
C VAL A 163 -5.94 1.10 5.57
N GLU A 164 -6.68 2.21 5.47
CA GLU A 164 -6.13 3.55 5.57
C GLU A 164 -5.47 3.79 6.93
N LEU A 165 -6.13 3.44 8.03
CA LEU A 165 -5.57 3.54 9.38
C LEU A 165 -4.27 2.74 9.52
N LEU A 166 -4.23 1.50 9.02
CA LEU A 166 -3.04 0.66 9.07
C LEU A 166 -1.90 1.26 8.22
N GLY A 167 -2.21 1.86 7.08
CA GLY A 167 -1.24 2.60 6.26
C GLY A 167 -0.65 3.81 7.00
N VAL A 168 -1.49 4.62 7.65
CA VAL A 168 -1.03 5.76 8.46
C VAL A 168 -0.14 5.30 9.60
N LEU A 169 -0.46 4.19 10.27
CA LEU A 169 0.36 3.62 11.34
C LEU A 169 1.68 3.01 10.84
N ALA A 170 1.72 2.56 9.58
CA ALA A 170 2.94 2.06 8.94
C ALA A 170 3.89 3.20 8.52
N ALA A 171 3.35 4.38 8.18
CA ALA A 171 4.12 5.48 7.58
C ALA A 171 5.38 5.86 8.36
N PRO A 172 5.39 6.08 9.70
CA PRO A 172 6.61 6.46 10.44
C PRO A 172 7.73 5.41 10.32
N TRP A 173 7.38 4.15 10.26
CA TRP A 173 8.33 3.04 10.16
C TRP A 173 8.94 2.93 8.77
N VAL A 174 8.13 3.16 7.73
CA VAL A 174 8.55 3.06 6.33
C VAL A 174 9.38 4.28 5.93
N LEU A 175 8.90 5.49 6.26
CA LEU A 175 9.53 6.74 5.85
C LEU A 175 10.81 7.01 6.65
N GLY A 176 10.84 6.70 7.94
CA GLY A 176 12.00 6.88 8.80
C GLY A 176 13.21 6.05 8.39
N VAL A 177 13.02 4.77 7.99
CA VAL A 177 14.12 3.90 7.51
C VAL A 177 14.65 4.35 6.14
N ALA A 178 13.76 4.81 5.27
CA ALA A 178 14.15 5.26 3.94
C ALA A 178 14.87 6.63 3.93
N GLY A 179 15.03 7.29 5.10
CA GLY A 179 15.56 8.66 5.18
C GLY A 179 14.69 9.68 4.45
N LEU A 180 13.42 9.32 4.21
CA LEU A 180 12.46 10.06 3.40
C LEU A 180 11.74 11.16 4.20
N ASP A 181 11.95 11.22 5.52
CA ASP A 181 11.35 12.22 6.41
C ASP A 181 12.02 13.61 6.33
N ARG A 182 13.13 13.73 5.61
CA ARG A 182 13.89 14.98 5.53
C ARG A 182 13.77 15.56 4.12
N GLY A 183 12.75 16.35 3.90
CA GLY A 183 12.56 17.08 2.68
C GLY A 183 11.78 18.36 2.89
#